data_7957460ab8521ca5fd713e6c8231c513
#
_entry.id   7957460ab8521ca5fd713e6c8231c513
#
_cell.length_a   1.000
_cell.length_b   1.000
_cell.length_c   1.000
_cell.angle_alpha   90.00
_cell.angle_beta   90.00
_cell.angle_gamma   90.00
#
_symmetry.space_group_name_H-M   'P 1'
#
loop_
_entity.id
_entity.type
_entity.pdbx_description
1 polymer ?
#
loop_
_entity_poly.entity_id
_entity_poly.type
_entity_poly.pdbx_seq_one_letter_code
_entity_poly.pdbx_strand_id
1 'polypeptide(L)'
;MENKDNIQTGTTIRRAVINQAISYIFDHIDEDIAVDDVARHCSYSKRMFKEDTDEALYQFIKRVRLERSAWRLKVEKEKSITEIGGEYGYSSSNFATAFKKHLALSPAAFRKASEQLVEESSFSHGITLDELDKAEKLITIENLQRFTVVYERKRGNYHNLPQEWCLFVGKYEYLAAPDTLYIECTIDDPSITDENNCMYELCQTISPSHPALKENTDILTHDFEGGKYAIYHFKGFPQFLFMVYQEIFCRWLSRTGNQMDERPVLDIYREVREDGYMEI
;
A
#
# COMPACT_ATOMS: atom_id res chain seq x y z
N MET A 1 -1.88 -11.86 -37.19
CA MET A 1 -1.15 -12.14 -35.94
C MET A 1 -0.29 -10.96 -35.51
N GLU A 2 0.54 -10.37 -36.37
CA GLU A 2 1.43 -9.23 -36.03
C GLU A 2 0.76 -8.01 -35.37
N ASN A 3 -0.51 -7.73 -35.68
CA ASN A 3 -1.18 -6.53 -35.16
C ASN A 3 -1.66 -6.68 -33.70
N LYS A 4 -1.90 -7.89 -33.20
CA LYS A 4 -2.27 -8.15 -31.80
C LYS A 4 -1.05 -8.11 -30.88
N ASP A 5 0.06 -8.67 -31.32
CA ASP A 5 1.30 -8.70 -30.54
C ASP A 5 1.88 -7.29 -30.36
N ASN A 6 1.82 -6.44 -31.40
CA ASN A 6 2.25 -5.04 -31.29
C ASN A 6 1.38 -4.19 -30.34
N ILE A 7 0.06 -4.44 -30.30
CA ILE A 7 -0.84 -3.73 -29.40
C ILE A 7 -0.60 -4.18 -27.96
N GLN A 8 -0.39 -5.46 -27.72
CA GLN A 8 -0.13 -6.03 -26.40
C GLN A 8 1.19 -5.54 -25.82
N THR A 9 2.25 -5.55 -26.61
CA THR A 9 3.57 -5.02 -26.22
C THR A 9 3.50 -3.52 -25.90
N GLY A 10 2.78 -2.73 -26.68
CA GLY A 10 2.58 -1.29 -26.41
C GLY A 10 1.85 -1.03 -25.09
N THR A 11 0.86 -1.86 -24.75
CA THR A 11 0.09 -1.73 -23.51
C THR A 11 0.93 -2.10 -22.31
N THR A 12 1.78 -3.11 -22.41
CA THR A 12 2.67 -3.53 -21.30
C THR A 12 3.77 -2.52 -21.03
N ILE A 13 4.41 -2.00 -22.08
CA ILE A 13 5.40 -0.92 -21.93
C ILE A 13 4.75 0.29 -21.23
N ARG A 14 3.55 0.67 -21.65
CA ARG A 14 2.81 1.78 -21.03
C ARG A 14 2.51 1.52 -19.56
N ARG A 15 2.11 0.29 -19.20
CA ARG A 15 1.90 -0.13 -17.80
C ARG A 15 3.19 -0.09 -16.98
N ALA A 16 4.30 -0.55 -17.53
CA ALA A 16 5.59 -0.51 -16.86
C ALA A 16 6.01 0.93 -16.55
N VAL A 17 5.88 1.83 -17.51
CA VAL A 17 6.25 3.24 -17.36
C VAL A 17 5.35 3.97 -16.35
N ILE A 18 4.04 3.72 -16.33
CA ILE A 18 3.15 4.32 -15.33
C ILE A 18 3.45 3.80 -13.93
N ASN A 19 3.71 2.50 -13.78
CA ASN A 19 4.09 1.91 -12.49
C ASN A 19 5.42 2.48 -11.99
N GLN A 20 6.40 2.69 -12.87
CA GLN A 20 7.65 3.35 -12.52
C GLN A 20 7.43 4.79 -12.05
N ALA A 21 6.54 5.54 -12.73
CA ALA A 21 6.22 6.90 -12.31
C ALA A 21 5.54 6.94 -10.94
N ILE A 22 4.60 6.03 -10.69
CA ILE A 22 3.92 5.91 -9.40
C ILE A 22 4.92 5.51 -8.31
N SER A 23 5.78 4.51 -8.54
CA SER A 23 6.82 4.12 -7.58
C SER A 23 7.75 5.29 -7.27
N TYR A 24 8.25 5.99 -8.29
CA TYR A 24 9.09 7.17 -8.10
C TYR A 24 8.42 8.24 -7.23
N ILE A 25 7.12 8.47 -7.43
CA ILE A 25 6.36 9.42 -6.60
C ILE A 25 6.29 8.94 -5.14
N PHE A 26 6.02 7.68 -4.90
CA PHE A 26 5.95 7.14 -3.53
C PHE A 26 7.30 7.17 -2.82
N ASP A 27 8.38 6.83 -3.53
CA ASP A 27 9.74 6.80 -2.98
C ASP A 27 10.27 8.20 -2.61
N HIS A 28 9.69 9.27 -3.19
CA HIS A 28 10.14 10.65 -2.99
C HIS A 28 9.02 11.60 -2.51
N ILE A 29 7.93 11.04 -1.97
CA ILE A 29 6.71 11.82 -1.67
C ILE A 29 6.93 12.88 -0.58
N ASP A 30 7.85 12.67 0.32
CA ASP A 30 8.31 13.58 1.38
C ASP A 30 9.36 14.57 0.90
N GLU A 31 9.91 14.40 -0.30
CA GLU A 31 10.85 15.33 -0.91
C GLU A 31 10.14 16.44 -1.71
N ASP A 32 10.89 17.46 -2.11
CA ASP A 32 10.38 18.52 -3.01
C ASP A 32 10.40 18.06 -4.47
N ILE A 33 9.57 17.05 -4.80
CA ILE A 33 9.42 16.58 -6.18
C ILE A 33 8.57 17.53 -7.01
N ALA A 34 9.11 17.95 -8.14
CA ALA A 34 8.35 18.67 -9.16
C ALA A 34 7.74 17.71 -10.19
N VAL A 35 6.59 18.10 -10.72
CA VAL A 35 5.89 17.34 -11.78
C VAL A 35 6.81 17.06 -13.00
N ASP A 36 7.71 18.01 -13.30
CA ASP A 36 8.67 17.87 -14.40
C ASP A 36 9.79 16.88 -14.11
N ASP A 37 10.13 16.66 -12.83
CA ASP A 37 11.11 15.67 -12.42
C ASP A 37 10.58 14.25 -12.65
N VAL A 38 9.34 13.99 -12.23
CA VAL A 38 8.66 12.71 -12.49
C VAL A 38 8.58 12.42 -13.99
N ALA A 39 8.10 13.41 -14.77
CA ALA A 39 7.95 13.26 -16.22
C ALA A 39 9.29 12.96 -16.91
N ARG A 40 10.38 13.60 -16.44
CA ARG A 40 11.73 13.42 -16.98
C ARG A 40 12.33 12.10 -16.58
N HIS A 41 12.19 11.70 -15.29
CA HIS A 41 12.74 10.46 -14.76
C HIS A 41 12.16 9.23 -15.46
N CYS A 42 10.84 9.22 -15.68
CA CYS A 42 10.14 8.08 -16.25
C CYS A 42 9.96 8.17 -17.78
N SER A 43 10.45 9.22 -18.43
CA SER A 43 10.18 9.48 -19.85
C SER A 43 8.69 9.46 -20.18
N TYR A 44 7.86 9.98 -19.29
CA TYR A 44 6.41 9.86 -19.31
C TYR A 44 5.75 11.24 -19.32
N SER A 45 4.87 11.52 -20.28
CA SER A 45 4.24 12.83 -20.37
C SER A 45 3.11 13.00 -19.35
N LYS A 46 2.93 14.25 -18.87
CA LYS A 46 1.81 14.63 -17.99
C LYS A 46 0.45 14.25 -18.54
N ARG A 47 0.31 14.28 -19.89
CA ARG A 47 -0.91 13.91 -20.60
C ARG A 47 -1.15 12.40 -20.49
N MET A 48 -0.13 11.58 -20.76
CA MET A 48 -0.23 10.12 -20.66
C MET A 48 -0.57 9.68 -19.23
N PHE A 49 0.03 10.34 -18.21
CA PHE A 49 -0.30 10.06 -16.81
C PHE A 49 -1.80 10.25 -16.55
N LYS A 50 -2.36 11.38 -17.01
CA LYS A 50 -3.78 11.64 -16.85
C LYS A 50 -4.67 10.65 -17.62
N GLU A 51 -4.26 10.22 -18.80
CA GLU A 51 -4.99 9.23 -19.60
C GLU A 51 -5.01 7.85 -18.94
N ASP A 52 -3.96 7.49 -18.19
CA ASP A 52 -3.82 6.17 -17.56
C ASP A 52 -4.38 6.13 -16.13
N THR A 53 -4.35 7.25 -15.41
CA THR A 53 -4.80 7.33 -14.01
C THR A 53 -6.10 8.08 -13.81
N ASP A 54 -6.65 8.68 -14.88
CA ASP A 54 -7.78 9.62 -14.85
C ASP A 54 -7.57 10.83 -13.91
N GLU A 55 -6.31 11.06 -13.49
CA GLU A 55 -5.93 12.12 -12.57
C GLU A 55 -4.72 12.89 -13.11
N ALA A 56 -4.72 14.23 -13.02
CA ALA A 56 -3.55 15.00 -13.40
C ALA A 56 -2.39 14.75 -12.43
N LEU A 57 -1.17 14.59 -12.93
CA LEU A 57 0.02 14.25 -12.15
C LEU A 57 0.21 15.15 -10.92
N TYR A 58 -0.01 16.46 -11.06
CA TYR A 58 0.03 17.38 -9.92
C TYR A 58 -1.02 17.08 -8.85
N GLN A 59 -2.23 16.72 -9.25
CA GLN A 59 -3.31 16.38 -8.32
C GLN A 59 -3.02 15.06 -7.62
N PHE A 60 -2.49 14.09 -8.35
CA PHE A 60 -2.05 12.81 -7.82
C PHE A 60 -0.99 13.00 -6.70
N ILE A 61 0.11 13.71 -6.98
CA ILE A 61 1.16 14.00 -5.99
C ILE A 61 0.57 14.71 -4.75
N LYS A 62 -0.28 15.70 -4.99
CA LYS A 62 -0.92 16.45 -3.91
C LYS A 62 -1.83 15.56 -3.06
N ARG A 63 -2.64 14.70 -3.68
CA ARG A 63 -3.50 13.74 -3.00
C ARG A 63 -2.67 12.79 -2.15
N VAL A 64 -1.70 12.13 -2.74
CA VAL A 64 -0.83 11.18 -2.04
C VAL A 64 -0.14 11.83 -0.84
N ARG A 65 0.40 13.04 -0.97
CA ARG A 65 0.99 13.79 0.15
C ARG A 65 0.01 14.00 1.30
N LEU A 66 -1.23 14.38 1.00
CA LEU A 66 -2.24 14.60 2.03
C LEU A 66 -2.70 13.30 2.68
N GLU A 67 -2.88 12.24 1.91
CA GLU A 67 -3.26 10.92 2.41
C GLU A 67 -2.16 10.26 3.24
N ARG A 68 -0.88 10.37 2.81
CA ARG A 68 0.26 9.94 3.61
C ARG A 68 0.41 10.75 4.90
N SER A 69 0.22 12.07 4.83
CA SER A 69 0.23 12.89 6.05
C SER A 69 -0.92 12.54 6.99
N ALA A 70 -2.10 12.17 6.47
CA ALA A 70 -3.22 11.69 7.28
C ALA A 70 -2.89 10.35 7.96
N TRP A 71 -2.28 9.44 7.23
CA TRP A 71 -1.78 8.18 7.79
C TRP A 71 -0.78 8.45 8.94
N ARG A 72 0.22 9.32 8.74
CA ARG A 72 1.18 9.70 9.78
C ARG A 72 0.49 10.35 10.99
N LEU A 73 -0.53 11.19 10.78
CA LEU A 73 -1.33 11.75 11.87
C LEU A 73 -2.07 10.69 12.68
N LYS A 74 -2.50 9.61 12.03
CA LYS A 74 -3.21 8.50 12.66
C LYS A 74 -2.28 7.63 13.52
N VAL A 75 -1.05 7.38 13.06
CA VAL A 75 -0.12 6.42 13.69
C VAL A 75 0.96 7.05 14.55
N GLU A 76 1.45 8.25 14.22
CA GLU A 76 2.52 8.95 14.93
C GLU A 76 1.97 10.03 15.88
N LYS A 77 1.52 9.59 17.04
CA LYS A 77 0.86 10.48 18.02
C LYS A 77 1.81 11.50 18.64
N GLU A 78 3.09 11.17 18.76
CA GLU A 78 4.12 12.02 19.39
C GLU A 78 4.56 13.16 18.48
N LYS A 79 4.46 13.03 17.16
CA LYS A 79 4.80 14.11 16.23
C LYS A 79 3.72 15.19 16.19
N SER A 80 4.14 16.43 16.17
CA SER A 80 3.22 17.55 16.01
C SER A 80 2.62 17.60 14.60
N ILE A 81 1.42 18.17 14.48
CA ILE A 81 0.76 18.37 13.18
C ILE A 81 1.62 19.21 12.22
N THR A 82 2.35 20.18 12.77
CA THR A 82 3.23 21.06 12.00
C THR A 82 4.45 20.31 11.44
N GLU A 83 5.05 19.42 12.24
CA GLU A 83 6.16 18.57 11.79
C GLU A 83 5.70 17.65 10.65
N ILE A 84 4.58 16.92 10.84
CA ILE A 84 4.06 16.05 9.79
C ILE A 84 3.73 16.84 8.52
N GLY A 85 3.06 17.98 8.62
CA GLY A 85 2.78 18.80 7.44
C GLY A 85 4.06 19.30 6.75
N GLY A 86 5.10 19.60 7.53
CA GLY A 86 6.41 20.03 7.04
C GLY A 86 7.15 18.94 6.26
N GLU A 87 7.09 17.69 6.72
CA GLU A 87 7.69 16.53 6.04
C GLU A 87 7.13 16.32 4.63
N TYR A 88 5.88 16.71 4.38
CA TYR A 88 5.25 16.66 3.05
C TYR A 88 5.26 18.00 2.30
N GLY A 89 6.15 18.93 2.68
CA GLY A 89 6.38 20.18 1.96
C GLY A 89 5.33 21.28 2.20
N TYR A 90 4.53 21.19 3.26
CA TYR A 90 3.52 22.20 3.58
C TYR A 90 3.99 23.16 4.69
N SER A 91 3.71 24.45 4.54
CA SER A 91 3.67 25.35 5.70
C SER A 91 2.44 25.04 6.57
N SER A 92 2.49 25.36 7.86
CA SER A 92 1.39 25.03 8.80
C SER A 92 0.00 25.53 8.35
N SER A 93 -0.07 26.77 7.83
CA SER A 93 -1.33 27.37 7.36
C SER A 93 -1.84 26.70 6.08
N ASN A 94 -0.93 26.41 5.14
CA ASN A 94 -1.26 25.75 3.89
C ASN A 94 -1.67 24.30 4.13
N PHE A 95 -1.00 23.61 5.06
CA PHE A 95 -1.34 22.23 5.44
C PHE A 95 -2.78 22.13 5.94
N ALA A 96 -3.13 22.92 6.98
CA ALA A 96 -4.47 22.88 7.55
C ALA A 96 -5.57 23.15 6.52
N THR A 97 -5.32 24.10 5.61
CA THR A 97 -6.27 24.46 4.55
C THR A 97 -6.40 23.35 3.49
N ALA A 98 -5.27 22.84 3.00
CA ALA A 98 -5.25 21.77 1.98
C ALA A 98 -5.83 20.47 2.52
N PHE A 99 -5.45 20.09 3.74
CA PHE A 99 -5.93 18.89 4.43
C PHE A 99 -7.44 18.93 4.65
N LYS A 100 -7.96 20.04 5.19
CA LYS A 100 -9.41 20.20 5.40
C LYS A 100 -10.20 20.19 4.08
N LYS A 101 -9.63 20.74 3.01
CA LYS A 101 -10.25 20.70 1.68
C LYS A 101 -10.33 19.28 1.13
N HIS A 102 -9.33 18.45 1.40
CA HIS A 102 -9.23 17.07 0.87
C HIS A 102 -10.04 16.07 1.73
N LEU A 103 -9.87 16.10 3.04
CA LEU A 103 -10.44 15.11 3.97
C LEU A 103 -11.66 15.61 4.75
N ALA A 104 -12.18 16.79 4.45
CA ALA A 104 -13.32 17.45 5.12
C ALA A 104 -13.10 17.77 6.61
N LEU A 105 -12.03 17.33 7.23
CA LEU A 105 -11.67 17.56 8.63
C LEU A 105 -10.37 18.36 8.73
N SER A 106 -10.20 19.15 9.78
CA SER A 106 -8.89 19.71 10.09
C SER A 106 -7.92 18.61 10.56
N PRO A 107 -6.58 18.77 10.41
CA PRO A 107 -5.62 17.78 10.88
C PRO A 107 -5.82 17.37 12.34
N ALA A 108 -6.11 18.33 13.23
CA ALA A 108 -6.36 18.08 14.65
C ALA A 108 -7.67 17.30 14.87
N ALA A 109 -8.73 17.67 14.14
CA ALA A 109 -10.00 16.95 14.23
C ALA A 109 -9.88 15.52 13.67
N PHE A 110 -9.13 15.34 12.59
CA PHE A 110 -8.84 14.03 12.00
C PHE A 110 -8.09 13.13 12.98
N ARG A 111 -6.99 13.62 13.58
CA ARG A 111 -6.24 12.87 14.60
C ARG A 111 -7.13 12.40 15.73
N LYS A 112 -7.94 13.32 16.30
CA LYS A 112 -8.89 12.99 17.37
C LYS A 112 -9.94 11.97 16.94
N ALA A 113 -10.52 12.13 15.76
CA ALA A 113 -11.52 11.18 15.23
C ALA A 113 -10.91 9.79 15.00
N SER A 114 -9.66 9.70 14.51
CA SER A 114 -8.96 8.43 14.33
C SER A 114 -8.73 7.70 15.65
N GLU A 115 -8.41 8.42 16.73
CA GLU A 115 -8.28 7.83 18.07
C GLU A 115 -9.61 7.25 18.58
N GLN A 116 -10.70 7.97 18.39
CA GLN A 116 -12.04 7.51 18.77
C GLN A 116 -12.50 6.29 17.97
N LEU A 117 -12.24 6.26 16.66
CA LEU A 117 -12.58 5.12 15.80
C LEU A 117 -11.85 3.84 16.22
N VAL A 118 -10.62 3.91 16.69
CA VAL A 118 -9.88 2.74 17.20
C VAL A 118 -10.55 2.19 18.46
N GLU A 119 -10.95 3.06 19.38
CA GLU A 119 -11.67 2.64 20.60
C GLU A 119 -13.03 2.04 20.28
N GLU A 120 -13.85 2.72 19.45
CA GLU A 120 -15.19 2.28 19.07
C GLU A 120 -15.21 0.99 18.26
N SER A 121 -14.25 0.79 17.35
CA SER A 121 -14.19 -0.41 16.52
C SER A 121 -13.88 -1.66 17.36
N SER A 122 -13.02 -1.55 18.35
CA SER A 122 -12.71 -2.64 19.28
C SER A 122 -13.94 -3.06 20.09
N PHE A 123 -14.71 -2.10 20.59
CA PHE A 123 -15.93 -2.37 21.36
C PHE A 123 -17.10 -2.88 20.48
N SER A 124 -17.26 -2.37 19.27
CA SER A 124 -18.39 -2.74 18.40
C SER A 124 -18.35 -4.19 17.92
N HIS A 125 -17.16 -4.81 17.89
CA HIS A 125 -16.97 -6.21 17.51
C HIS A 125 -16.90 -7.16 18.72
N GLY A 126 -17.18 -6.65 19.94
CA GLY A 126 -17.18 -7.45 21.15
C GLY A 126 -15.80 -7.93 21.60
N ILE A 127 -14.73 -7.34 21.06
CA ILE A 127 -13.35 -7.68 21.44
C ILE A 127 -12.99 -6.91 22.71
N THR A 128 -12.55 -7.63 23.69
CA THR A 128 -12.14 -7.06 24.99
C THR A 128 -10.71 -6.52 24.91
N LEU A 129 -10.39 -5.56 25.80
CA LEU A 129 -9.01 -5.05 25.93
C LEU A 129 -8.01 -6.17 26.26
N ASP A 130 -8.42 -7.19 27.02
CA ASP A 130 -7.58 -8.34 27.35
C ASP A 130 -7.24 -9.21 26.12
N GLU A 131 -8.18 -9.33 25.18
CA GLU A 131 -7.93 -10.02 23.89
C GLU A 131 -6.99 -9.22 23.00
N LEU A 132 -7.11 -7.90 22.96
CA LEU A 132 -6.18 -7.03 22.25
C LEU A 132 -4.78 -7.07 22.85
N ASP A 133 -4.66 -7.02 24.19
CA ASP A 133 -3.36 -7.14 24.89
C ASP A 133 -2.72 -8.53 24.67
N LYS A 134 -3.52 -9.57 24.48
CA LYS A 134 -3.02 -10.90 24.08
C LYS A 134 -2.54 -10.90 22.63
N ALA A 135 -3.28 -10.26 21.72
CA ALA A 135 -2.88 -10.13 20.32
C ALA A 135 -1.57 -9.36 20.18
N GLU A 136 -1.38 -8.26 20.91
CA GLU A 136 -0.11 -7.51 20.93
C GLU A 136 1.10 -8.37 21.27
N LYS A 137 0.95 -9.33 22.19
CA LYS A 137 2.04 -10.25 22.61
C LYS A 137 2.42 -11.27 21.53
N LEU A 138 1.60 -11.42 20.51
CA LEU A 138 1.89 -12.31 19.37
C LEU A 138 2.66 -11.59 18.27
N ILE A 139 2.84 -10.27 18.37
CA ILE A 139 3.64 -9.51 17.41
C ILE A 139 5.12 -9.78 17.68
N THR A 140 5.83 -10.28 16.69
CA THR A 140 7.27 -10.49 16.73
C THR A 140 7.99 -9.49 15.82
N ILE A 141 9.28 -9.22 16.12
CA ILE A 141 10.12 -8.42 15.22
C ILE A 141 11.17 -9.35 14.62
N GLU A 142 11.12 -9.53 13.33
CA GLU A 142 12.00 -10.43 12.59
C GLU A 142 12.73 -9.73 11.45
N ASN A 143 13.86 -10.29 11.03
CA ASN A 143 14.57 -9.84 9.85
C ASN A 143 14.13 -10.68 8.65
N LEU A 144 13.43 -10.05 7.71
CA LEU A 144 13.16 -10.65 6.41
C LEU A 144 14.36 -10.45 5.48
N GLN A 145 14.62 -11.45 4.65
CA GLN A 145 15.59 -11.33 3.56
C GLN A 145 14.94 -10.56 2.40
N ARG A 146 15.75 -9.89 1.58
CA ARG A 146 15.31 -9.34 0.30
C ARG A 146 14.78 -10.45 -0.60
N PHE A 147 13.70 -10.19 -1.31
CA PHE A 147 13.13 -11.13 -2.28
C PHE A 147 12.54 -10.38 -3.48
N THR A 148 12.52 -11.06 -4.62
CA THR A 148 11.95 -10.55 -5.87
C THR A 148 10.54 -11.08 -6.06
N VAL A 149 9.66 -10.26 -6.58
CA VAL A 149 8.28 -10.64 -6.92
C VAL A 149 7.94 -10.30 -8.37
N VAL A 150 7.07 -11.13 -8.95
CA VAL A 150 6.21 -10.72 -10.06
C VAL A 150 5.02 -10.01 -9.46
N TYR A 151 4.60 -8.89 -10.04
CA TYR A 151 3.52 -8.10 -9.48
C TYR A 151 2.56 -7.53 -10.52
N GLU A 152 1.35 -7.28 -10.09
CA GLU A 152 0.40 -6.40 -10.75
C GLU A 152 -0.09 -5.33 -9.77
N ARG A 153 0.14 -4.06 -10.11
CA ARG A 153 -0.45 -2.95 -9.35
C ARG A 153 -1.88 -2.74 -9.80
N LYS A 154 -2.77 -2.65 -8.84
CA LYS A 154 -4.20 -2.44 -9.01
C LYS A 154 -4.60 -1.10 -8.41
N ARG A 155 -5.69 -0.53 -8.93
CA ARG A 155 -6.36 0.64 -8.38
C ARG A 155 -7.86 0.36 -8.34
N GLY A 156 -8.47 0.61 -7.20
CA GLY A 156 -9.90 0.43 -7.00
C GLY A 156 -10.25 -0.17 -5.64
N ASN A 157 -11.50 -0.60 -5.54
CA ASN A 157 -12.07 -1.08 -4.30
C ASN A 157 -11.55 -2.48 -3.94
N TYR A 158 -11.12 -2.65 -2.69
CA TYR A 158 -10.69 -3.95 -2.13
C TYR A 158 -11.78 -5.04 -2.17
N HIS A 159 -13.06 -4.69 -2.35
CA HIS A 159 -14.12 -5.68 -2.56
C HIS A 159 -13.92 -6.54 -3.80
N ASN A 160 -13.16 -6.06 -4.78
CA ASN A 160 -12.83 -6.81 -6.00
C ASN A 160 -11.62 -7.75 -5.81
N LEU A 161 -10.96 -7.68 -4.66
CA LEU A 161 -9.71 -8.40 -4.38
C LEU A 161 -9.78 -9.91 -4.66
N PRO A 162 -10.83 -10.65 -4.27
CA PRO A 162 -10.91 -12.09 -4.58
C PRO A 162 -10.89 -12.39 -6.09
N GLN A 163 -11.60 -11.57 -6.88
CA GLN A 163 -11.61 -11.71 -8.34
C GLN A 163 -10.26 -11.37 -8.95
N GLU A 164 -9.63 -10.30 -8.47
CA GLU A 164 -8.30 -9.88 -8.94
C GLU A 164 -7.24 -10.93 -8.62
N TRP A 165 -7.30 -11.57 -7.44
CA TRP A 165 -6.44 -12.70 -7.10
C TRP A 165 -6.64 -13.89 -8.04
N CYS A 166 -7.87 -14.27 -8.36
CA CYS A 166 -8.14 -15.34 -9.33
C CYS A 166 -7.49 -15.05 -10.69
N LEU A 167 -7.62 -13.80 -11.18
CA LEU A 167 -7.02 -13.39 -12.45
C LEU A 167 -5.49 -13.39 -12.38
N PHE A 168 -4.92 -12.89 -11.29
CA PHE A 168 -3.47 -12.86 -11.07
C PHE A 168 -2.87 -14.25 -11.03
N VAL A 169 -3.42 -15.14 -10.20
CA VAL A 169 -2.94 -16.52 -10.08
C VAL A 169 -3.09 -17.25 -11.41
N GLY A 170 -4.25 -17.18 -12.07
CA GLY A 170 -4.45 -17.82 -13.37
C GLY A 170 -3.48 -17.33 -14.46
N LYS A 171 -2.98 -16.10 -14.33
CA LYS A 171 -1.99 -15.55 -15.27
C LYS A 171 -0.55 -15.98 -14.97
N TYR A 172 -0.19 -16.13 -13.71
CA TYR A 172 1.20 -16.30 -13.27
C TYR A 172 1.51 -17.64 -12.58
N GLU A 173 0.52 -18.54 -12.40
CA GLU A 173 0.73 -19.85 -11.73
C GLU A 173 1.84 -20.68 -12.37
N TYR A 174 2.09 -20.54 -13.68
CA TYR A 174 3.15 -21.24 -14.39
C TYR A 174 4.56 -20.82 -13.96
N LEU A 175 4.70 -19.72 -13.20
CA LEU A 175 5.95 -19.24 -12.61
C LEU A 175 6.14 -19.74 -11.17
N ALA A 176 5.10 -20.36 -10.58
CA ALA A 176 5.13 -20.75 -9.18
C ALA A 176 6.04 -21.95 -8.94
N ALA A 177 6.78 -21.89 -7.84
CA ALA A 177 7.54 -23.01 -7.27
C ALA A 177 6.85 -23.49 -5.98
N PRO A 178 7.24 -24.64 -5.42
CA PRO A 178 6.62 -25.15 -4.19
C PRO A 178 6.72 -24.23 -2.98
N ASP A 179 7.68 -23.31 -2.97
CA ASP A 179 7.94 -22.33 -1.92
C ASP A 179 7.51 -20.91 -2.29
N THR A 180 6.74 -20.76 -3.39
CA THR A 180 6.21 -19.45 -3.80
C THR A 180 5.28 -18.89 -2.73
N LEU A 181 5.53 -17.66 -2.34
CA LEU A 181 4.65 -16.88 -1.47
C LEU A 181 3.75 -15.98 -2.31
N TYR A 182 2.47 -15.93 -1.94
CA TYR A 182 1.50 -14.99 -2.49
C TYR A 182 1.34 -13.83 -1.51
N ILE A 183 1.53 -12.62 -1.99
CA ILE A 183 1.66 -11.44 -1.15
C ILE A 183 0.77 -10.33 -1.69
N GLU A 184 -0.08 -9.77 -0.84
CA GLU A 184 -0.69 -8.48 -1.10
C GLU A 184 0.18 -7.39 -0.48
N CYS A 185 0.50 -6.39 -1.29
CA CYS A 185 1.18 -5.20 -0.82
C CYS A 185 0.13 -4.09 -0.70
N THR A 186 -0.26 -3.77 0.53
CA THR A 186 -1.21 -2.70 0.83
C THR A 186 -0.48 -1.35 0.75
N ILE A 187 -0.91 -0.51 -0.18
CA ILE A 187 -0.31 0.81 -0.42
C ILE A 187 -1.10 1.91 0.27
N ASP A 188 -2.42 1.87 0.18
CA ASP A 188 -3.31 2.91 0.69
C ASP A 188 -4.26 2.39 1.77
N ASP A 189 -4.54 3.24 2.77
CA ASP A 189 -5.53 2.96 3.83
C ASP A 189 -6.93 3.32 3.33
N PRO A 190 -7.86 2.35 3.19
CA PRO A 190 -9.22 2.61 2.70
C PRO A 190 -10.06 3.47 3.66
N SER A 191 -9.60 3.72 4.88
CA SER A 191 -10.25 4.69 5.79
C SER A 191 -9.85 6.14 5.50
N ILE A 192 -8.84 6.36 4.66
CA ILE A 192 -8.28 7.66 4.30
C ILE A 192 -8.46 7.95 2.82
N THR A 193 -8.08 6.99 1.98
CA THR A 193 -8.13 7.10 0.53
C THR A 193 -9.50 6.66 0.02
N ASP A 194 -10.07 7.42 -0.93
CA ASP A 194 -11.31 7.01 -1.60
C ASP A 194 -11.15 5.61 -2.22
N GLU A 195 -12.14 4.75 -2.02
CA GLU A 195 -12.09 3.34 -2.42
C GLU A 195 -11.77 3.11 -3.91
N ASN A 196 -12.17 4.04 -4.79
CA ASN A 196 -11.84 3.96 -6.22
C ASN A 196 -10.41 4.38 -6.53
N ASN A 197 -9.73 4.98 -5.58
CA ASN A 197 -8.35 5.45 -5.69
C ASN A 197 -7.35 4.61 -4.90
N CYS A 198 -7.82 3.69 -4.05
CA CYS A 198 -6.94 2.78 -3.33
C CYS A 198 -6.05 2.00 -4.27
N MET A 199 -4.78 1.90 -3.96
CA MET A 199 -3.80 1.11 -4.69
C MET A 199 -3.28 -0.02 -3.83
N TYR A 200 -3.07 -1.16 -4.47
CA TYR A 200 -2.47 -2.34 -3.89
C TYR A 200 -1.73 -3.13 -4.97
N GLU A 201 -0.87 -4.02 -4.57
CA GLU A 201 -0.20 -4.93 -5.48
C GLU A 201 -0.50 -6.37 -5.12
N LEU A 202 -0.77 -7.17 -6.13
CA LEU A 202 -0.81 -8.61 -6.04
C LEU A 202 0.54 -9.14 -6.50
N CYS A 203 1.18 -9.92 -5.67
CA CYS A 203 2.54 -10.36 -5.86
C CYS A 203 2.68 -11.86 -5.65
N GLN A 204 3.61 -12.47 -6.40
CA GLN A 204 4.15 -13.78 -6.04
C GLN A 204 5.68 -13.75 -6.10
N THR A 205 6.32 -14.43 -5.17
CA THR A 205 7.78 -14.54 -5.18
C THR A 205 8.28 -15.31 -6.38
N ILE A 206 9.43 -14.89 -6.92
CA ILE A 206 10.09 -15.52 -8.05
C ILE A 206 11.60 -15.46 -7.88
N SER A 207 12.31 -16.49 -8.36
CA SER A 207 13.77 -16.41 -8.47
C SER A 207 14.18 -15.34 -9.49
N PRO A 208 15.08 -14.40 -9.15
CA PRO A 208 15.58 -13.41 -10.10
C PRO A 208 16.23 -14.04 -11.36
N SER A 209 16.63 -15.30 -11.26
CA SER A 209 17.23 -16.07 -12.36
C SER A 209 16.21 -16.89 -13.16
N HIS A 210 14.92 -16.78 -12.87
CA HIS A 210 13.87 -17.57 -13.54
C HIS A 210 13.90 -17.31 -15.07
N PRO A 211 13.93 -18.38 -15.92
CA PRO A 211 14.09 -18.24 -17.37
C PRO A 211 13.03 -17.35 -18.02
N ALA A 212 11.77 -17.45 -17.58
CA ALA A 212 10.67 -16.67 -18.13
C ALA A 212 10.88 -15.14 -18.05
N LEU A 213 11.67 -14.64 -17.09
CA LEU A 213 11.99 -13.21 -16.98
C LEU A 213 12.86 -12.69 -18.13
N LYS A 214 13.60 -13.57 -18.79
CA LYS A 214 14.39 -13.24 -19.97
C LYS A 214 13.61 -13.34 -21.26
N GLU A 215 12.63 -14.24 -21.29
CA GLU A 215 11.86 -14.57 -22.48
C GLU A 215 10.61 -13.70 -22.63
N ASN A 216 10.06 -13.21 -21.52
CA ASN A 216 8.81 -12.45 -21.51
C ASN A 216 8.98 -11.10 -20.81
N THR A 217 9.08 -10.04 -21.63
CA THR A 217 9.19 -8.64 -21.18
C THR A 217 7.88 -8.08 -20.59
N ASP A 218 6.78 -8.83 -20.67
CA ASP A 218 5.48 -8.44 -20.13
C ASP A 218 5.34 -8.75 -18.63
N ILE A 219 6.29 -9.50 -18.06
CA ILE A 219 6.36 -9.78 -16.64
C ILE A 219 7.03 -8.62 -15.93
N LEU A 220 6.27 -7.90 -15.11
CA LEU A 220 6.80 -6.83 -14.27
C LEU A 220 7.29 -7.42 -12.95
N THR A 221 8.50 -7.03 -12.56
CA THR A 221 9.10 -7.45 -11.30
C THR A 221 9.64 -6.26 -10.53
N HIS A 222 9.66 -6.37 -9.22
CA HIS A 222 10.45 -5.52 -8.35
C HIS A 222 10.95 -6.30 -7.13
N ASP A 223 11.82 -5.68 -6.36
CA ASP A 223 12.36 -6.27 -5.15
C ASP A 223 11.74 -5.62 -3.91
N PHE A 224 11.39 -6.43 -2.93
CA PHE A 224 11.16 -5.98 -1.58
C PHE A 224 12.47 -6.02 -0.81
N GLU A 225 12.84 -4.88 -0.22
CA GLU A 225 14.04 -4.80 0.60
C GLU A 225 13.86 -5.58 1.90
N GLY A 226 14.89 -6.31 2.26
CA GLY A 226 14.96 -6.98 3.54
C GLY A 226 15.05 -6.00 4.71
N GLY A 227 15.06 -6.52 5.92
CA GLY A 227 15.20 -5.73 7.13
C GLY A 227 14.24 -6.16 8.23
N LYS A 228 14.13 -5.33 9.27
CA LYS A 228 13.24 -5.61 10.40
C LYS A 228 11.78 -5.36 10.03
N TYR A 229 10.94 -6.33 10.30
CA TYR A 229 9.48 -6.25 10.18
C TYR A 229 8.82 -6.66 11.49
N ALA A 230 7.76 -5.98 11.86
CA ALA A 230 6.82 -6.47 12.84
C ALA A 230 5.89 -7.47 12.15
N ILE A 231 5.81 -8.68 12.68
CA ILE A 231 5.04 -9.78 12.11
C ILE A 231 3.93 -10.15 13.06
N TYR A 232 2.72 -10.23 12.55
CA TYR A 232 1.55 -10.75 13.22
C TYR A 232 0.94 -11.87 12.39
N HIS A 233 0.74 -13.03 13.00
CA HIS A 233 0.09 -14.17 12.33
C HIS A 233 -1.42 -14.08 12.50
N PHE A 234 -2.09 -13.58 11.48
CA PHE A 234 -3.54 -13.50 11.45
C PHE A 234 -4.17 -14.84 11.06
N LYS A 235 -5.23 -15.21 11.79
CA LYS A 235 -6.09 -16.35 11.46
C LYS A 235 -7.53 -15.94 11.67
N GLY A 236 -8.31 -15.92 10.60
CA GLY A 236 -9.70 -15.48 10.67
C GLY A 236 -10.32 -15.13 9.33
N PHE A 237 -11.37 -14.33 9.39
CA PHE A 237 -12.08 -13.84 8.22
C PHE A 237 -11.66 -12.41 7.86
N PRO A 238 -11.70 -12.01 6.57
CA PRO A 238 -11.22 -10.71 6.08
C PRO A 238 -11.77 -9.51 6.83
N GLN A 239 -13.04 -9.56 7.27
CA GLN A 239 -13.67 -8.45 7.99
C GLN A 239 -12.98 -8.10 9.32
N PHE A 240 -12.19 -9.01 9.88
CA PHE A 240 -11.43 -8.77 11.11
C PHE A 240 -10.01 -8.24 10.85
N LEU A 241 -9.52 -8.33 9.63
CA LEU A 241 -8.15 -7.90 9.28
C LEU A 241 -7.96 -6.39 9.50
N PHE A 242 -8.98 -5.59 9.18
CA PHE A 242 -8.94 -4.15 9.43
C PHE A 242 -8.72 -3.81 10.92
N MET A 243 -9.31 -4.57 11.83
CA MET A 243 -9.12 -4.37 13.27
C MET A 243 -7.69 -4.71 13.70
N VAL A 244 -7.11 -5.76 13.12
CA VAL A 244 -5.70 -6.12 13.37
C VAL A 244 -4.79 -4.97 12.93
N TYR A 245 -5.02 -4.38 11.79
CA TYR A 245 -4.27 -3.20 11.35
C TYR A 245 -4.41 -2.03 12.32
N GLN A 246 -5.62 -1.71 12.77
CA GLN A 246 -5.83 -0.66 13.76
C GLN A 246 -5.06 -0.95 15.06
N GLU A 247 -5.08 -2.20 15.52
CA GLU A 247 -4.36 -2.61 16.72
C GLU A 247 -2.85 -2.46 16.57
N ILE A 248 -2.27 -2.96 15.46
CA ILE A 248 -0.84 -2.89 15.20
C ILE A 248 -0.38 -1.43 15.08
N PHE A 249 -1.01 -0.67 14.22
CA PHE A 249 -0.52 0.66 13.84
C PHE A 249 -0.91 1.75 14.84
N CYS A 250 -2.11 1.73 15.37
CA CYS A 250 -2.59 2.83 16.23
C CYS A 250 -2.35 2.57 17.71
N ARG A 251 -2.15 1.32 18.12
CA ARG A 251 -2.01 0.96 19.52
C ARG A 251 -0.64 0.37 19.85
N TRP A 252 -0.28 -0.78 19.25
CA TRP A 252 1.00 -1.44 19.53
C TRP A 252 2.19 -0.57 19.15
N LEU A 253 2.21 -0.03 17.94
CA LEU A 253 3.33 0.79 17.45
C LEU A 253 3.59 2.00 18.34
N SER A 254 2.52 2.72 18.74
CA SER A 254 2.64 3.90 19.62
C SER A 254 3.14 3.58 21.04
N ARG A 255 2.96 2.35 21.51
CA ARG A 255 3.38 1.92 22.87
C ARG A 255 4.79 1.38 22.93
N THR A 256 5.32 0.89 21.82
CA THR A 256 6.61 0.20 21.79
C THR A 256 7.79 1.12 21.53
N GLY A 257 7.57 2.38 21.15
CA GLY A 257 8.61 3.32 20.74
C GLY A 257 9.29 2.94 19.42
N ASN A 258 8.80 1.92 18.71
CA ASN A 258 9.24 1.61 17.37
C ASN A 258 8.74 2.67 16.40
N GLN A 259 9.49 2.89 15.34
CA GLN A 259 9.11 3.79 14.25
C GLN A 259 8.89 2.96 12.98
N MET A 260 7.86 3.32 12.25
CA MET A 260 7.59 2.77 10.92
C MET A 260 8.48 3.48 9.92
N ASP A 261 9.01 2.75 8.94
CA ASP A 261 9.66 3.34 7.79
C ASP A 261 8.71 3.38 6.57
N GLU A 262 9.20 3.76 5.41
CA GLU A 262 8.40 3.94 4.19
C GLU A 262 8.13 2.61 3.44
N ARG A 263 8.62 1.47 3.95
CA ARG A 263 8.34 0.17 3.35
C ARG A 263 6.86 -0.18 3.46
N PRO A 264 6.30 -0.86 2.44
CA PRO A 264 4.89 -1.20 2.43
C PRO A 264 4.53 -2.28 3.47
N VAL A 265 3.25 -2.34 3.79
CA VAL A 265 2.66 -3.45 4.55
C VAL A 265 2.47 -4.64 3.62
N LEU A 266 2.84 -5.83 4.10
CA LEU A 266 2.80 -7.07 3.34
C LEU A 266 1.86 -8.08 4.02
N ASP A 267 0.83 -8.51 3.32
CA ASP A 267 -0.02 -9.62 3.70
C ASP A 267 0.43 -10.88 2.97
N ILE A 268 1.10 -11.77 3.70
CA ILE A 268 1.66 -13.02 3.13
C ILE A 268 0.65 -14.14 3.35
N TYR A 269 -0.07 -14.52 2.31
CA TYR A 269 -1.10 -15.55 2.35
C TYR A 269 -0.50 -16.94 2.49
N ARG A 270 -0.86 -17.65 3.54
CA ARG A 270 -0.46 -19.04 3.81
C ARG A 270 -1.57 -20.02 3.46
N GLU A 271 -2.81 -19.68 3.78
CA GLU A 271 -3.99 -20.46 3.49
C GLU A 271 -5.17 -19.52 3.21
N VAL A 272 -5.95 -19.84 2.19
CA VAL A 272 -7.26 -19.22 1.94
C VAL A 272 -8.24 -20.34 1.62
N ARG A 273 -9.31 -20.46 2.42
CA ARG A 273 -10.33 -21.49 2.28
C ARG A 273 -11.51 -21.00 1.45
N GLU A 274 -12.29 -21.94 0.94
CA GLU A 274 -13.51 -21.63 0.15
C GLU A 274 -14.56 -20.85 0.94
N ASP A 275 -14.61 -21.03 2.27
CA ASP A 275 -15.51 -20.27 3.16
C ASP A 275 -15.03 -18.84 3.45
N GLY A 276 -13.85 -18.46 2.95
CA GLY A 276 -13.22 -17.16 3.14
C GLY A 276 -12.33 -17.06 4.39
N TYR A 277 -12.17 -18.13 5.17
CA TYR A 277 -11.19 -18.16 6.24
C TYR A 277 -9.77 -18.09 5.68
N MET A 278 -8.90 -17.32 6.31
CA MET A 278 -7.51 -17.14 5.85
C MET A 278 -6.49 -17.18 6.99
N GLU A 279 -5.28 -17.60 6.63
CA GLU A 279 -4.08 -17.46 7.45
C GLU A 279 -3.07 -16.57 6.69
N ILE A 280 -2.68 -15.46 7.31
CA ILE A 280 -1.75 -14.46 6.78
C ILE A 280 -0.57 -14.30 7.74
#